data_a2fef5973a64d655b6a830479714e29f
#
_entry.id   a2fef5973a64d655b6a830479714e29f
#
_cell.length_a   1.000
_cell.length_b   1.000
_cell.length_c   1.000
_cell.angle_alpha   90.00
_cell.angle_beta   90.00
_cell.angle_gamma   90.00
#
_symmetry.space_group_name_H-M   'P 1'
#
loop_
_entity.id
_entity.type
_entity.pdbx_description
1 polymer ?
#
loop_
_entity_poly.entity_id
_entity_poly.type
_entity_poly.pdbx_seq_one_letter_code
_entity_poly.pdbx_strand_id
1 'polypeptide(L)'
;PNVPPEEYAVSLPPLVEPAAELTIDEVRRYSRHLIIPDVGMDGQKRLKNARVLVIGAGGLGSPALLYLAAAGVGTIGLVEFDEVDESNLQRQVIHGQSDVGRSKAVSAKESIVEVNPLVEVVLHDERLDNDNVMRIFEGYDLIVDGTDNFATRYLVNDAAYFLKIPYVWGSIYRFDGQASVFAPTLSDVAGDDLPCYRCLYPEPPPPGMVPSCAEGGVLGVLCASVGSIQVTEAIKLITGIGDPIAGKLMIYDALEMDYRKLKVRKDPNCALCGENPTVTELIDYETFCGAVSEEASEAAAGATITVTQLSHLLKERDNGDKDFVLIDVREPNEYEINKIPGSVLIPKGEFLTGHALERLPGVDSGRQVVLYCKTGVRSAEALAVVKGAGYADAIHVGGGVAAWVNQIDPSQPAY
;
A
#
# COMPACT_ATOMS: atom_id res chain seq x y z
N PRO A 1 -4.28 -17.48 32.14
CA PRO A 1 -4.32 -16.41 33.10
C PRO A 1 -5.02 -15.24 32.44
N ASN A 2 -6.26 -14.94 32.90
CA ASN A 2 -7.02 -13.81 32.43
C ASN A 2 -6.34 -12.54 32.93
N VAL A 3 -5.71 -11.78 32.04
CA VAL A 3 -5.37 -10.39 32.31
C VAL A 3 -6.68 -9.60 32.23
N PRO A 4 -7.02 -8.80 33.25
CA PRO A 4 -8.25 -8.02 33.22
C PRO A 4 -8.27 -7.08 32.00
N PRO A 5 -9.43 -6.87 31.36
CA PRO A 5 -9.54 -6.05 30.16
C PRO A 5 -9.24 -4.56 30.36
N GLU A 6 -9.08 -4.09 31.58
CA GLU A 6 -8.89 -2.68 31.92
C GLU A 6 -7.44 -2.15 31.77
N GLU A 7 -6.45 -3.02 31.60
CA GLU A 7 -5.02 -2.61 31.62
C GLU A 7 -4.51 -2.01 30.31
N TYR A 8 -5.36 -1.91 29.26
CA TYR A 8 -4.94 -1.47 27.92
C TYR A 8 -5.92 -0.51 27.24
N ALA A 9 -6.87 0.05 27.97
CA ALA A 9 -7.80 1.03 27.39
C ALA A 9 -7.11 2.39 27.25
N VAL A 10 -6.96 2.88 26.03
CA VAL A 10 -6.52 4.24 25.73
C VAL A 10 -7.77 5.05 25.43
N SER A 11 -8.19 5.88 26.39
CA SER A 11 -9.31 6.80 26.16
C SER A 11 -8.77 8.08 25.51
N LEU A 12 -9.23 8.38 24.31
CA LEU A 12 -8.95 9.64 23.62
C LEU A 12 -10.23 10.49 23.58
N PRO A 13 -10.15 11.80 23.85
CA PRO A 13 -11.28 12.68 23.62
C PRO A 13 -11.62 12.74 22.14
N PRO A 14 -12.85 13.12 21.79
CA PRO A 14 -13.21 13.30 20.39
C PRO A 14 -12.28 14.32 19.70
N LEU A 15 -11.82 13.99 18.49
CA LEU A 15 -10.95 14.87 17.71
C LEU A 15 -11.66 16.11 17.18
N VAL A 16 -12.97 16.02 17.02
CA VAL A 16 -13.75 17.02 16.29
C VAL A 16 -14.89 17.53 17.18
N GLU A 17 -15.07 18.86 17.24
CA GLU A 17 -16.22 19.46 17.88
C GLU A 17 -17.51 19.20 17.08
N PRO A 18 -18.69 19.10 17.72
CA PRO A 18 -19.93 18.84 17.01
C PRO A 18 -20.31 20.07 16.13
N ALA A 19 -20.84 19.80 14.93
CA ALA A 19 -21.51 20.83 14.13
C ALA A 19 -22.73 21.40 14.86
N ALA A 20 -23.17 22.59 14.46
CA ALA A 20 -24.30 23.26 15.13
C ALA A 20 -25.57 22.40 15.08
N GLU A 21 -26.02 21.97 13.90
CA GLU A 21 -27.27 21.23 13.74
C GLU A 21 -27.17 20.20 12.60
N LEU A 22 -28.01 19.16 12.67
CA LEU A 22 -28.31 18.25 11.56
C LEU A 22 -29.55 18.72 10.82
N THR A 23 -29.56 18.64 9.51
CA THR A 23 -30.74 18.85 8.69
C THR A 23 -31.75 17.70 8.85
N ILE A 24 -33.00 17.90 8.42
CA ILE A 24 -34.02 16.82 8.43
C ILE A 24 -33.59 15.63 7.56
N ASP A 25 -32.93 15.90 6.43
CA ASP A 25 -32.46 14.85 5.53
C ASP A 25 -31.30 14.06 6.14
N GLU A 26 -30.40 14.72 6.86
CA GLU A 26 -29.33 14.06 7.63
C GLU A 26 -29.91 13.22 8.78
N VAL A 27 -30.86 13.73 9.55
CA VAL A 27 -31.54 12.96 10.61
C VAL A 27 -32.21 11.72 10.05
N ARG A 28 -32.89 11.84 8.90
CA ARG A 28 -33.52 10.70 8.22
C ARG A 28 -32.49 9.68 7.75
N ARG A 29 -31.43 10.15 7.11
CA ARG A 29 -30.36 9.28 6.56
C ARG A 29 -29.62 8.55 7.65
N TYR A 30 -29.20 9.24 8.69
CA TYR A 30 -28.35 8.69 9.76
C TYR A 30 -29.14 8.16 10.97
N SER A 31 -30.45 7.99 10.83
CA SER A 31 -31.32 7.55 11.93
C SER A 31 -30.83 6.30 12.66
N ARG A 32 -30.16 5.38 11.95
CA ARG A 32 -29.59 4.16 12.55
C ARG A 32 -28.37 4.44 13.44
N HIS A 33 -27.59 5.46 13.17
CA HIS A 33 -26.54 5.96 14.05
C HIS A 33 -27.13 6.70 15.25
N LEU A 34 -28.12 7.55 15.01
CA LEU A 34 -28.72 8.40 16.05
C LEU A 34 -29.37 7.62 17.19
N ILE A 35 -29.84 6.40 16.92
CA ILE A 35 -30.43 5.53 17.95
C ILE A 35 -29.41 4.69 18.73
N ILE A 36 -28.14 4.70 18.36
CA ILE A 36 -27.05 4.10 19.13
C ILE A 36 -26.69 5.08 20.26
N PRO A 37 -26.86 4.73 21.55
CA PRO A 37 -26.67 5.69 22.64
C PRO A 37 -25.29 6.35 22.67
N ASP A 38 -24.26 5.57 22.35
CA ASP A 38 -22.87 6.07 22.36
C ASP A 38 -22.55 7.04 21.22
N VAL A 39 -23.25 6.95 20.08
CA VAL A 39 -23.11 7.85 18.94
C VAL A 39 -24.04 9.04 19.10
N GLY A 40 -25.35 8.80 19.13
CA GLY A 40 -26.39 9.81 19.33
C GLY A 40 -26.31 10.98 18.35
N MET A 41 -26.95 12.08 18.75
CA MET A 41 -26.94 13.33 17.96
C MET A 41 -25.54 13.98 17.95
N ASP A 42 -24.84 13.96 19.07
CA ASP A 42 -23.53 14.63 19.19
C ASP A 42 -22.47 13.92 18.39
N GLY A 43 -22.42 12.59 18.40
CA GLY A 43 -21.48 11.81 17.57
C GLY A 43 -21.73 12.04 16.09
N GLN A 44 -22.99 12.07 15.64
CA GLN A 44 -23.31 12.37 14.23
C GLN A 44 -22.98 13.81 13.84
N LYS A 45 -23.17 14.79 14.73
CA LYS A 45 -22.74 16.16 14.50
C LYS A 45 -21.21 16.30 14.39
N ARG A 46 -20.45 15.50 15.16
CA ARG A 46 -18.99 15.42 15.04
C ARG A 46 -18.58 14.82 13.70
N LEU A 47 -19.22 13.74 13.25
CA LEU A 47 -18.99 13.16 11.93
C LEU A 47 -19.26 14.19 10.82
N LYS A 48 -20.39 14.91 10.90
CA LYS A 48 -20.74 15.98 9.95
C LYS A 48 -19.68 17.09 9.90
N ASN A 49 -19.05 17.43 11.01
CA ASN A 49 -18.04 18.49 11.07
C ASN A 49 -16.63 18.00 10.71
N ALA A 50 -16.41 16.69 10.69
CA ALA A 50 -15.11 16.09 10.43
C ALA A 50 -14.64 16.25 8.99
N ARG A 51 -13.33 16.45 8.85
CA ARG A 51 -12.61 16.52 7.58
C ARG A 51 -11.60 15.37 7.58
N VAL A 52 -11.85 14.33 6.79
CA VAL A 52 -11.01 13.12 6.73
C VAL A 52 -10.34 13.04 5.37
N LEU A 53 -9.01 12.88 5.37
CA LEU A 53 -8.23 12.65 4.16
C LEU A 53 -7.98 11.16 3.99
N VAL A 54 -8.32 10.61 2.83
CA VAL A 54 -8.03 9.22 2.46
C VAL A 54 -6.92 9.23 1.40
N ILE A 55 -5.85 8.47 1.65
CA ILE A 55 -4.75 8.33 0.70
C ILE A 55 -4.97 7.03 -0.11
N GLY A 56 -5.30 7.21 -1.38
CA GLY A 56 -5.56 6.13 -2.33
C GLY A 56 -7.03 5.68 -2.39
N ALA A 57 -7.54 5.45 -3.60
CA ALA A 57 -8.82 4.80 -3.89
C ALA A 57 -8.62 3.31 -4.28
N GLY A 58 -7.54 2.71 -3.79
CA GLY A 58 -7.18 1.32 -3.99
C GLY A 58 -8.02 0.32 -3.19
N GLY A 59 -7.44 -0.84 -2.89
CA GLY A 59 -8.14 -1.91 -2.16
C GLY A 59 -8.63 -1.48 -0.78
N LEU A 60 -7.77 -0.86 0.05
CA LEU A 60 -8.14 -0.36 1.39
C LEU A 60 -8.97 0.92 1.32
N GLY A 61 -8.61 1.84 0.40
CA GLY A 61 -9.33 3.10 0.23
C GLY A 61 -10.75 2.92 -0.25
N SER A 62 -11.04 1.94 -1.11
CA SER A 62 -12.39 1.68 -1.63
C SER A 62 -13.45 1.51 -0.53
N PRO A 63 -13.33 0.54 0.38
CA PRO A 63 -14.29 0.40 1.47
C PRO A 63 -14.23 1.58 2.44
N ALA A 64 -13.05 2.17 2.68
CA ALA A 64 -12.90 3.31 3.56
C ALA A 64 -13.71 4.52 3.05
N LEU A 65 -13.57 4.90 1.80
CA LEU A 65 -14.30 6.00 1.18
C LEU A 65 -15.81 5.79 1.22
N LEU A 66 -16.28 4.59 0.85
CA LEU A 66 -17.71 4.27 0.84
C LEU A 66 -18.32 4.33 2.25
N TYR A 67 -17.66 3.76 3.26
CA TYR A 67 -18.20 3.74 4.62
C TYR A 67 -18.06 5.08 5.35
N LEU A 68 -17.01 5.88 5.10
CA LEU A 68 -16.94 7.27 5.60
C LEU A 68 -18.07 8.13 5.04
N ALA A 69 -18.34 7.98 3.74
CA ALA A 69 -19.47 8.66 3.09
C ALA A 69 -20.81 8.20 3.68
N ALA A 70 -21.04 6.89 3.79
CA ALA A 70 -22.26 6.34 4.36
C ALA A 70 -22.47 6.77 5.82
N ALA A 71 -21.38 6.89 6.59
CA ALA A 71 -21.40 7.37 7.97
C ALA A 71 -21.71 8.86 8.09
N GLY A 72 -21.56 9.64 7.01
CA GLY A 72 -21.84 11.07 7.00
C GLY A 72 -20.68 11.92 7.51
N VAL A 73 -19.45 11.55 7.23
CA VAL A 73 -18.27 12.41 7.39
C VAL A 73 -18.46 13.63 6.47
N GLY A 74 -18.40 14.84 7.03
CA GLY A 74 -18.81 16.05 6.31
C GLY A 74 -17.95 16.38 5.10
N THR A 75 -16.62 16.23 5.22
CA THR A 75 -15.68 16.42 4.10
C THR A 75 -14.75 15.21 3.99
N ILE A 76 -14.68 14.62 2.82
CA ILE A 76 -13.74 13.56 2.46
C ILE A 76 -12.76 14.13 1.43
N GLY A 77 -11.49 14.25 1.82
CA GLY A 77 -10.40 14.46 0.88
C GLY A 77 -9.94 13.13 0.31
N LEU A 78 -9.58 13.10 -0.96
CA LEU A 78 -9.05 11.94 -1.64
C LEU A 78 -7.78 12.30 -2.40
N VAL A 79 -6.66 11.69 -2.04
CA VAL A 79 -5.41 11.73 -2.83
C VAL A 79 -5.37 10.49 -3.70
N GLU A 80 -5.44 10.66 -5.02
CA GLU A 80 -5.39 9.56 -5.97
C GLU A 80 -5.03 10.11 -7.37
N PHE A 81 -4.18 9.42 -8.10
CA PHE A 81 -3.68 9.89 -9.40
C PHE A 81 -3.71 8.82 -10.51
N ASP A 82 -4.04 7.57 -10.14
CA ASP A 82 -4.06 6.46 -11.09
C ASP A 82 -5.34 6.43 -11.94
N GLU A 83 -5.29 5.60 -13.00
CA GLU A 83 -6.45 5.17 -13.76
C GLU A 83 -6.95 3.81 -13.29
N VAL A 84 -8.24 3.53 -13.50
CA VAL A 84 -8.87 2.26 -13.18
C VAL A 84 -8.41 1.20 -14.19
N ASP A 85 -7.78 0.14 -13.70
CA ASP A 85 -7.42 -1.04 -14.46
C ASP A 85 -8.39 -2.19 -14.17
N GLU A 86 -8.69 -3.04 -15.17
CA GLU A 86 -9.61 -4.17 -15.01
C GLU A 86 -9.16 -5.13 -13.89
N SER A 87 -7.85 -5.36 -13.74
CA SER A 87 -7.27 -6.18 -12.67
C SER A 87 -7.48 -5.61 -11.26
N ASN A 88 -7.87 -4.33 -11.16
CA ASN A 88 -8.18 -3.68 -9.88
C ASN A 88 -9.56 -4.06 -9.36
N LEU A 89 -10.53 -4.35 -10.24
CA LEU A 89 -11.95 -4.51 -9.89
C LEU A 89 -12.22 -5.66 -8.92
N GLN A 90 -11.33 -6.65 -8.83
CA GLN A 90 -11.45 -7.76 -7.89
C GLN A 90 -11.30 -7.33 -6.41
N ARG A 91 -10.81 -6.10 -6.13
CA ARG A 91 -10.60 -5.59 -4.76
C ARG A 91 -10.92 -4.10 -4.57
N GLN A 92 -10.95 -3.31 -5.63
CA GLN A 92 -11.23 -1.86 -5.59
C GLN A 92 -12.72 -1.62 -5.91
N VAL A 93 -13.58 -2.04 -4.99
CA VAL A 93 -15.05 -2.14 -5.19
C VAL A 93 -15.78 -0.79 -5.31
N ILE A 94 -15.07 0.33 -5.17
CA ILE A 94 -15.60 1.67 -5.41
C ILE A 94 -15.71 1.98 -6.91
N HIS A 95 -14.98 1.25 -7.75
CA HIS A 95 -14.97 1.38 -9.21
C HIS A 95 -15.79 0.27 -9.85
N GLY A 96 -16.40 0.56 -10.99
CA GLY A 96 -17.15 -0.39 -11.80
C GLY A 96 -16.49 -0.70 -13.15
N GLN A 97 -17.02 -1.69 -13.87
CA GLN A 97 -16.54 -2.05 -15.21
C GLN A 97 -16.54 -0.88 -16.19
N SER A 98 -17.50 0.05 -16.06
CA SER A 98 -17.60 1.26 -16.91
C SER A 98 -16.51 2.29 -16.62
N ASP A 99 -15.76 2.12 -15.53
CA ASP A 99 -14.72 3.07 -15.12
C ASP A 99 -13.32 2.69 -15.62
N VAL A 100 -13.17 1.51 -16.22
CA VAL A 100 -11.87 1.07 -16.76
C VAL A 100 -11.31 2.11 -17.74
N GLY A 101 -10.08 2.56 -17.48
CA GLY A 101 -9.39 3.62 -18.22
C GLY A 101 -9.75 5.05 -17.81
N ARG A 102 -10.61 5.23 -16.79
CA ARG A 102 -10.94 6.55 -16.23
C ARG A 102 -10.07 6.83 -15.00
N SER A 103 -9.93 8.12 -14.65
CA SER A 103 -9.30 8.52 -13.38
C SER A 103 -10.01 7.85 -12.19
N LYS A 104 -9.23 7.18 -11.32
CA LYS A 104 -9.75 6.60 -10.07
C LYS A 104 -10.34 7.66 -9.15
N ALA A 105 -9.73 8.86 -9.08
CA ALA A 105 -10.21 9.96 -8.27
C ALA A 105 -11.63 10.38 -8.69
N VAL A 106 -11.86 10.54 -9.99
CA VAL A 106 -13.17 10.93 -10.54
C VAL A 106 -14.20 9.82 -10.32
N SER A 107 -13.88 8.57 -10.66
CA SER A 107 -14.75 7.40 -10.45
C SER A 107 -15.14 7.25 -8.96
N ALA A 108 -14.17 7.36 -8.06
CA ALA A 108 -14.43 7.28 -6.62
C ALA A 108 -15.36 8.40 -6.14
N LYS A 109 -15.15 9.64 -6.59
CA LYS A 109 -16.03 10.77 -6.26
C LYS A 109 -17.47 10.52 -6.70
N GLU A 110 -17.68 10.04 -7.91
CA GLU A 110 -19.00 9.71 -8.42
C GLU A 110 -19.71 8.65 -7.54
N SER A 111 -18.98 7.58 -7.18
CA SER A 111 -19.48 6.53 -6.30
C SER A 111 -19.80 7.04 -4.88
N ILE A 112 -18.95 7.90 -4.32
CA ILE A 112 -19.20 8.54 -3.01
C ILE A 112 -20.48 9.38 -3.03
N VAL A 113 -20.66 10.20 -4.05
CA VAL A 113 -21.84 11.08 -4.20
C VAL A 113 -23.11 10.27 -4.41
N GLU A 114 -23.04 9.13 -5.13
CA GLU A 114 -24.19 8.22 -5.29
C GLU A 114 -24.57 7.56 -3.95
N VAL A 115 -23.58 7.20 -3.12
CA VAL A 115 -23.83 6.68 -1.77
C VAL A 115 -24.40 7.77 -0.87
N ASN A 116 -23.80 8.96 -0.88
CA ASN A 116 -24.23 10.07 0.00
C ASN A 116 -23.97 11.44 -0.62
N PRO A 117 -24.99 12.09 -1.21
CA PRO A 117 -24.85 13.40 -1.81
C PRO A 117 -24.70 14.57 -0.80
N LEU A 118 -24.79 14.28 0.50
CA LEU A 118 -24.64 15.29 1.57
C LEU A 118 -23.17 15.47 2.03
N VAL A 119 -22.25 14.64 1.48
CA VAL A 119 -20.83 14.70 1.80
C VAL A 119 -20.10 15.54 0.77
N GLU A 120 -19.23 16.43 1.23
CA GLU A 120 -18.30 17.15 0.36
C GLU A 120 -17.10 16.26 -0.01
N VAL A 121 -16.77 16.18 -1.32
CA VAL A 121 -15.59 15.42 -1.79
C VAL A 121 -14.60 16.38 -2.43
N VAL A 122 -13.41 16.47 -1.82
CA VAL A 122 -12.27 17.26 -2.30
C VAL A 122 -11.26 16.33 -2.95
N LEU A 123 -11.00 16.47 -4.24
CA LEU A 123 -10.03 15.69 -4.97
C LEU A 123 -8.65 16.36 -4.95
N HIS A 124 -7.64 15.59 -4.64
CA HIS A 124 -6.22 15.89 -4.85
C HIS A 124 -5.71 14.89 -5.91
N ASP A 125 -5.94 15.22 -7.19
CA ASP A 125 -5.60 14.38 -8.34
C ASP A 125 -4.11 14.57 -8.69
N GLU A 126 -3.28 14.17 -7.75
CA GLU A 126 -1.83 14.31 -7.81
C GLU A 126 -1.15 13.19 -6.99
N ARG A 127 0.04 12.77 -7.39
CA ARG A 127 0.85 11.85 -6.60
C ARG A 127 1.34 12.56 -5.34
N LEU A 128 1.19 11.89 -4.20
CA LEU A 128 1.69 12.42 -2.92
C LEU A 128 3.21 12.33 -2.88
N ASP A 129 3.86 13.46 -2.60
CA ASP A 129 5.30 13.62 -2.49
C ASP A 129 5.70 14.67 -1.45
N ASN A 130 7.00 14.93 -1.32
CA ASN A 130 7.53 15.90 -0.36
C ASN A 130 7.07 17.34 -0.62
N ASP A 131 6.79 17.70 -1.88
CA ASP A 131 6.48 19.07 -2.27
C ASP A 131 5.02 19.43 -1.93
N ASN A 132 4.13 18.42 -1.90
CA ASN A 132 2.69 18.64 -1.77
C ASN A 132 2.09 18.12 -0.45
N VAL A 133 2.69 17.13 0.24
CA VAL A 133 2.09 16.44 1.38
C VAL A 133 1.68 17.38 2.50
N MET A 134 2.53 18.34 2.87
CA MET A 134 2.23 19.28 3.96
C MET A 134 1.03 20.16 3.63
N ARG A 135 0.96 20.66 2.38
CA ARG A 135 -0.15 21.47 1.89
C ARG A 135 -1.46 20.68 1.81
N ILE A 136 -1.40 19.42 1.35
CA ILE A 136 -2.59 18.57 1.21
C ILE A 136 -3.14 18.19 2.58
N PHE A 137 -2.28 17.85 3.55
CA PHE A 137 -2.72 17.42 4.87
C PHE A 137 -3.29 18.56 5.73
N GLU A 138 -2.84 19.79 5.47
CA GLU A 138 -3.32 20.95 6.22
C GLU A 138 -4.85 21.11 6.10
N GLY A 139 -5.51 21.23 7.23
CA GLY A 139 -6.96 21.41 7.31
C GLY A 139 -7.78 20.13 7.33
N TYR A 140 -7.15 18.95 7.48
CA TYR A 140 -7.84 17.70 7.82
C TYR A 140 -7.63 17.34 9.28
N ASP A 141 -8.64 16.74 9.89
CA ASP A 141 -8.61 16.32 11.30
C ASP A 141 -8.00 14.93 11.47
N LEU A 142 -8.08 14.09 10.44
CA LEU A 142 -7.69 12.70 10.47
C LEU A 142 -7.29 12.23 9.07
N ILE A 143 -6.29 11.34 9.01
CA ILE A 143 -5.87 10.68 7.78
C ILE A 143 -6.20 9.19 7.86
N VAL A 144 -6.67 8.61 6.76
CA VAL A 144 -6.81 7.17 6.55
C VAL A 144 -5.84 6.75 5.46
N ASP A 145 -4.83 5.97 5.85
CA ASP A 145 -3.78 5.50 4.95
C ASP A 145 -4.22 4.19 4.26
N GLY A 146 -4.50 4.28 2.97
CA GLY A 146 -4.82 3.16 2.09
C GLY A 146 -3.69 2.76 1.14
N THR A 147 -2.45 3.20 1.41
CA THR A 147 -1.29 2.98 0.54
C THR A 147 -0.71 1.57 0.65
N ASP A 148 -0.04 1.13 -0.40
CA ASP A 148 0.57 -0.20 -0.50
C ASP A 148 2.10 -0.19 -0.69
N ASN A 149 2.72 1.00 -0.67
CA ASN A 149 4.17 1.15 -0.82
C ASN A 149 4.81 1.80 0.41
N PHE A 150 6.04 1.41 0.69
CA PHE A 150 6.75 1.86 1.90
C PHE A 150 7.11 3.34 1.87
N ALA A 151 7.56 3.88 0.76
CA ALA A 151 7.96 5.29 0.65
C ALA A 151 6.81 6.23 1.06
N THR A 152 5.62 6.00 0.51
CA THR A 152 4.43 6.79 0.87
C THR A 152 4.03 6.58 2.33
N ARG A 153 4.14 5.36 2.89
CA ARG A 153 3.83 5.11 4.32
C ARG A 153 4.71 5.91 5.27
N TYR A 154 6.02 5.97 5.02
CA TYR A 154 6.93 6.79 5.81
C TYR A 154 6.67 8.27 5.62
N LEU A 155 6.41 8.73 4.39
CA LEU A 155 6.04 10.11 4.09
C LEU A 155 4.75 10.51 4.84
N VAL A 156 3.70 9.68 4.80
CA VAL A 156 2.43 9.92 5.52
C VAL A 156 2.66 10.00 7.02
N ASN A 157 3.41 9.06 7.60
CA ASN A 157 3.72 9.07 9.02
C ASN A 157 4.44 10.33 9.47
N ASP A 158 5.48 10.73 8.74
CA ASP A 158 6.31 11.85 9.12
C ASP A 158 5.55 13.19 8.96
N ALA A 159 4.85 13.36 7.85
CA ALA A 159 4.02 14.55 7.61
C ALA A 159 2.87 14.66 8.64
N ALA A 160 2.18 13.56 8.95
CA ALA A 160 1.14 13.51 9.97
C ALA A 160 1.69 13.88 11.36
N TYR A 161 2.89 13.41 11.70
CA TYR A 161 3.56 13.78 12.94
C TYR A 161 3.89 15.27 13.02
N PHE A 162 4.48 15.85 11.97
CA PHE A 162 4.83 17.26 11.94
C PHE A 162 3.60 18.19 12.00
N LEU A 163 2.50 17.79 11.35
CA LEU A 163 1.24 18.53 11.39
C LEU A 163 0.37 18.20 12.60
N LYS A 164 0.76 17.25 13.44
CA LYS A 164 0.04 16.79 14.62
C LYS A 164 -1.35 16.21 14.30
N ILE A 165 -1.46 15.58 13.15
CA ILE A 165 -2.70 14.92 12.71
C ILE A 165 -2.57 13.42 13.01
N PRO A 166 -3.51 12.80 13.75
CA PRO A 166 -3.53 11.35 13.91
C PRO A 166 -3.88 10.67 12.58
N TYR A 167 -3.43 9.43 12.41
CA TYR A 167 -3.84 8.67 11.23
C TYR A 167 -4.11 7.19 11.54
N VAL A 168 -5.00 6.62 10.75
CA VAL A 168 -5.36 5.20 10.82
C VAL A 168 -4.68 4.49 9.65
N TRP A 169 -3.76 3.61 9.99
CA TRP A 169 -2.98 2.82 9.05
C TRP A 169 -3.58 1.42 8.85
N GLY A 170 -3.52 0.93 7.62
CA GLY A 170 -3.85 -0.45 7.27
C GLY A 170 -2.82 -1.07 6.33
N SER A 171 -2.67 -2.38 6.41
CA SER A 171 -1.83 -3.16 5.50
C SER A 171 -2.44 -4.54 5.28
N ILE A 172 -2.26 -5.06 4.08
CA ILE A 172 -2.73 -6.39 3.69
C ILE A 172 -1.64 -7.11 2.90
N TYR A 173 -1.55 -8.40 3.11
CA TYR A 173 -0.67 -9.26 2.34
C TYR A 173 -1.26 -10.67 2.28
N ARG A 174 -1.58 -11.17 1.08
CA ARG A 174 -2.21 -12.47 0.87
C ARG A 174 -3.49 -12.66 1.69
N PHE A 175 -3.40 -13.31 2.86
CA PHE A 175 -4.48 -13.62 3.79
C PHE A 175 -4.34 -12.87 5.12
N ASP A 176 -3.27 -12.10 5.29
CA ASP A 176 -2.98 -11.37 6.52
C ASP A 176 -3.38 -9.90 6.39
N GLY A 177 -4.03 -9.37 7.41
CA GLY A 177 -4.39 -7.98 7.55
C GLY A 177 -3.80 -7.36 8.81
N GLN A 178 -3.43 -6.10 8.75
CA GLN A 178 -2.93 -5.33 9.89
C GLN A 178 -3.59 -3.97 9.92
N ALA A 179 -3.84 -3.45 11.11
CA ALA A 179 -4.28 -2.08 11.32
C ALA A 179 -3.75 -1.51 12.63
N SER A 180 -3.53 -0.21 12.67
CA SER A 180 -3.15 0.54 13.86
C SER A 180 -3.61 1.98 13.75
N VAL A 181 -3.67 2.66 14.90
CA VAL A 181 -3.81 4.12 14.98
C VAL A 181 -2.49 4.69 15.47
N PHE A 182 -1.91 5.58 14.69
CA PHE A 182 -0.69 6.30 15.05
C PHE A 182 -1.04 7.75 15.39
N ALA A 183 -0.84 8.10 16.65
CA ALA A 183 -1.20 9.40 17.19
C ALA A 183 -0.18 9.87 18.27
N PRO A 184 1.14 9.85 17.99
CA PRO A 184 2.15 10.13 19.02
C PRO A 184 2.03 11.53 19.62
N THR A 185 1.46 12.49 18.91
CA THR A 185 1.21 13.84 19.37
C THR A 185 0.04 13.98 20.35
N LEU A 186 -0.73 12.93 20.53
CA LEU A 186 -1.83 12.86 21.50
C LEU A 186 -1.43 12.12 22.79
N SER A 187 -0.17 11.77 22.99
CA SER A 187 0.31 11.02 24.16
C SER A 187 -0.06 11.69 25.47
N ASP A 188 0.10 13.01 25.59
CA ASP A 188 -0.24 13.76 26.81
C ASP A 188 -1.73 13.68 27.16
N VAL A 189 -2.59 13.69 26.13
CA VAL A 189 -4.05 13.61 26.32
C VAL A 189 -4.50 12.17 26.59
N ALA A 190 -3.81 11.21 25.98
CA ALA A 190 -4.07 9.78 26.20
C ALA A 190 -3.62 9.29 27.58
N GLY A 191 -2.68 10.00 28.23
CA GLY A 191 -2.04 9.54 29.46
C GLY A 191 -1.17 8.29 29.26
N ASP A 192 -0.80 7.96 28.02
CA ASP A 192 0.09 6.86 27.64
C ASP A 192 1.00 7.32 26.48
N ASP A 193 2.21 6.79 26.42
CA ASP A 193 3.17 7.07 25.35
C ASP A 193 2.77 6.36 24.06
N LEU A 194 2.13 7.09 23.13
CA LEU A 194 1.66 6.55 21.86
C LEU A 194 2.80 6.48 20.83
N PRO A 195 2.95 5.33 20.15
CA PRO A 195 3.97 5.15 19.11
C PRO A 195 3.59 5.85 17.80
N CYS A 196 4.59 6.10 16.94
CA CYS A 196 4.41 6.36 15.52
C CYS A 196 4.73 5.10 14.70
N TYR A 197 4.57 5.16 13.37
CA TYR A 197 4.87 4.05 12.47
C TYR A 197 6.36 3.62 12.56
N ARG A 198 7.27 4.58 12.73
CA ARG A 198 8.72 4.29 12.89
C ARG A 198 9.07 3.59 14.21
N CYS A 199 8.21 3.67 15.25
CA CYS A 199 8.40 2.86 16.45
C CYS A 199 8.13 1.37 16.19
N LEU A 200 7.23 1.06 15.25
CA LEU A 200 6.89 -0.32 14.84
C LEU A 200 7.85 -0.81 13.74
N TYR A 201 8.14 0.05 12.77
CA TYR A 201 9.02 -0.22 11.63
C TYR A 201 10.09 0.87 11.54
N PRO A 202 11.21 0.76 12.28
CA PRO A 202 12.26 1.78 12.30
C PRO A 202 12.89 2.03 10.93
N GLU A 203 13.03 0.97 10.15
CA GLU A 203 13.60 0.97 8.80
C GLU A 203 12.70 0.17 7.85
N PRO A 204 12.65 0.53 6.56
CA PRO A 204 11.96 -0.28 5.57
C PRO A 204 12.65 -1.64 5.42
N PRO A 205 11.92 -2.69 5.03
CA PRO A 205 12.55 -3.95 4.70
C PRO A 205 13.53 -3.75 3.53
N PRO A 206 14.63 -4.50 3.49
CA PRO A 206 15.54 -4.47 2.35
C PRO A 206 14.80 -4.64 1.03
N PRO A 207 15.21 -3.94 -0.04
CA PRO A 207 14.59 -4.04 -1.35
C PRO A 207 14.40 -5.49 -1.79
N GLY A 208 13.23 -5.82 -2.29
CA GLY A 208 12.92 -7.16 -2.78
C GLY A 208 12.65 -8.25 -1.72
N MET A 209 12.79 -7.95 -0.43
CA MET A 209 12.49 -8.91 0.64
C MET A 209 10.99 -9.09 0.84
N VAL A 210 10.22 -8.01 0.73
CA VAL A 210 8.77 -8.05 0.84
C VAL A 210 8.17 -7.76 -0.53
N PRO A 211 7.51 -8.75 -1.18
CA PRO A 211 6.86 -8.50 -2.46
C PRO A 211 5.71 -7.51 -2.29
N SER A 212 5.49 -6.68 -3.31
CA SER A 212 4.32 -5.79 -3.37
C SER A 212 3.01 -6.59 -3.44
N CYS A 213 1.88 -5.95 -3.17
CA CYS A 213 0.56 -6.57 -3.36
C CYS A 213 0.33 -7.06 -4.80
N ALA A 214 0.95 -6.38 -5.79
CA ALA A 214 0.89 -6.78 -7.19
C ALA A 214 1.71 -8.04 -7.51
N GLU A 215 2.68 -8.37 -6.66
CA GLU A 215 3.55 -9.55 -6.81
C GLU A 215 3.13 -10.70 -5.90
N GLY A 216 2.80 -10.39 -4.64
CA GLY A 216 2.41 -11.39 -3.63
C GLY A 216 0.97 -11.87 -3.77
N GLY A 217 0.13 -11.10 -4.45
CA GLY A 217 -1.31 -11.30 -4.49
C GLY A 217 -2.02 -10.85 -3.20
N VAL A 218 -3.32 -10.66 -3.30
CA VAL A 218 -4.19 -10.30 -2.17
C VAL A 218 -5.58 -10.87 -2.36
N LEU A 219 -6.14 -11.45 -1.32
CA LEU A 219 -7.53 -11.85 -1.30
C LEU A 219 -8.41 -10.59 -1.22
N GLY A 220 -9.17 -10.28 -2.29
CA GLY A 220 -9.87 -8.99 -2.44
C GLY A 220 -10.79 -8.63 -1.27
N VAL A 221 -11.51 -9.61 -0.69
CA VAL A 221 -12.38 -9.37 0.47
C VAL A 221 -11.61 -8.92 1.72
N LEU A 222 -10.32 -9.21 1.82
CA LEU A 222 -9.47 -8.77 2.94
C LEU A 222 -9.34 -7.24 2.98
N CYS A 223 -9.34 -6.62 1.80
CA CYS A 223 -9.37 -5.16 1.69
C CYS A 223 -10.57 -4.55 2.39
N ALA A 224 -11.76 -5.17 2.21
CA ALA A 224 -12.98 -4.72 2.87
C ALA A 224 -12.91 -4.91 4.38
N SER A 225 -12.39 -6.06 4.86
CA SER A 225 -12.25 -6.34 6.29
C SER A 225 -11.35 -5.30 6.98
N VAL A 226 -10.14 -5.07 6.46
CA VAL A 226 -9.18 -4.14 7.05
C VAL A 226 -9.62 -2.68 6.87
N GLY A 227 -10.13 -2.31 5.69
CA GLY A 227 -10.64 -0.95 5.44
C GLY A 227 -11.85 -0.61 6.33
N SER A 228 -12.73 -1.58 6.63
CA SER A 228 -13.83 -1.38 7.59
C SER A 228 -13.32 -1.17 9.02
N ILE A 229 -12.25 -1.85 9.41
CA ILE A 229 -11.58 -1.62 10.70
C ILE A 229 -11.00 -0.20 10.72
N GLN A 230 -10.33 0.25 9.65
CA GLN A 230 -9.81 1.61 9.56
C GLN A 230 -10.93 2.66 9.74
N VAL A 231 -12.07 2.47 9.10
CA VAL A 231 -13.24 3.38 9.27
C VAL A 231 -13.80 3.33 10.68
N THR A 232 -13.88 2.15 11.27
CA THR A 232 -14.34 2.00 12.67
C THR A 232 -13.44 2.80 13.61
N GLU A 233 -12.13 2.71 13.45
CA GLU A 233 -11.18 3.49 14.25
C GLU A 233 -11.29 4.99 13.96
N ALA A 234 -11.48 5.38 12.70
CA ALA A 234 -11.72 6.78 12.32
C ALA A 234 -12.98 7.35 13.02
N ILE A 235 -14.09 6.61 13.00
CA ILE A 235 -15.33 7.02 13.68
C ILE A 235 -15.11 7.14 15.19
N LYS A 236 -14.40 6.20 15.82
CA LYS A 236 -14.08 6.25 17.25
C LYS A 236 -13.26 7.50 17.59
N LEU A 237 -12.23 7.81 16.82
CA LEU A 237 -11.40 8.99 17.01
C LEU A 237 -12.21 10.30 16.84
N ILE A 238 -13.04 10.39 15.81
CA ILE A 238 -13.86 11.58 15.53
C ILE A 238 -14.88 11.81 16.64
N THR A 239 -15.55 10.76 17.08
CA THR A 239 -16.69 10.84 18.01
C THR A 239 -16.30 10.72 19.48
N GLY A 240 -15.14 10.16 19.80
CA GLY A 240 -14.66 9.88 21.14
C GLY A 240 -15.32 8.64 21.78
N ILE A 241 -15.96 7.78 20.98
CA ILE A 241 -16.59 6.55 21.50
C ILE A 241 -15.61 5.37 21.56
N GLY A 242 -15.77 4.53 22.57
CA GLY A 242 -14.97 3.31 22.74
C GLY A 242 -13.46 3.58 22.88
N ASP A 243 -12.67 2.52 22.77
CA ASP A 243 -11.21 2.57 22.90
C ASP A 243 -10.56 2.37 21.52
N PRO A 244 -9.91 3.37 20.92
CA PRO A 244 -9.17 3.20 19.69
C PRO A 244 -7.97 2.26 19.85
N ILE A 245 -7.53 1.65 18.75
CA ILE A 245 -6.34 0.77 18.75
C ILE A 245 -5.02 1.57 18.76
N ALA A 246 -5.02 2.79 19.29
CA ALA A 246 -3.81 3.57 19.49
C ALA A 246 -2.86 2.82 20.44
N GLY A 247 -1.57 2.75 20.09
CA GLY A 247 -0.58 1.97 20.84
C GLY A 247 -0.75 0.46 20.72
N LYS A 248 -1.55 -0.02 19.77
CA LYS A 248 -1.78 -1.45 19.51
C LYS A 248 -1.69 -1.74 18.02
N LEU A 249 -1.12 -2.89 17.67
CA LEU A 249 -1.21 -3.46 16.34
C LEU A 249 -2.29 -4.55 16.34
N MET A 250 -3.34 -4.36 15.56
CA MET A 250 -4.29 -5.41 15.25
C MET A 250 -3.75 -6.25 14.10
N ILE A 251 -3.75 -7.57 14.25
CA ILE A 251 -3.40 -8.56 13.23
C ILE A 251 -4.63 -9.41 12.97
N TYR A 252 -4.98 -9.55 11.72
CA TYR A 252 -6.07 -10.39 11.23
C TYR A 252 -5.50 -11.50 10.34
N ASP A 253 -5.77 -12.75 10.70
CA ASP A 253 -5.50 -13.94 9.90
C ASP A 253 -6.84 -14.41 9.30
N ALA A 254 -7.00 -14.26 7.99
CA ALA A 254 -8.24 -14.60 7.31
C ALA A 254 -8.42 -16.10 7.10
N LEU A 255 -7.37 -16.91 7.17
CA LEU A 255 -7.48 -18.37 7.05
C LEU A 255 -8.02 -18.99 8.35
N GLU A 256 -7.57 -18.48 9.49
CA GLU A 256 -8.01 -18.94 10.81
C GLU A 256 -9.16 -18.09 11.38
N MET A 257 -9.53 -16.98 10.71
CA MET A 257 -10.52 -15.99 11.20
C MET A 257 -10.18 -15.47 12.60
N ASP A 258 -8.89 -15.28 12.87
CA ASP A 258 -8.37 -14.85 14.16
C ASP A 258 -7.95 -13.37 14.13
N TYR A 259 -8.27 -12.68 15.23
CA TYR A 259 -7.91 -11.28 15.46
C TYR A 259 -7.07 -11.16 16.72
N ARG A 260 -5.84 -10.69 16.60
CA ARG A 260 -4.93 -10.46 17.72
C ARG A 260 -4.60 -8.99 17.85
N LYS A 261 -4.48 -8.53 19.11
CA LYS A 261 -3.99 -7.19 19.42
C LYS A 261 -2.67 -7.30 20.15
N LEU A 262 -1.63 -6.72 19.60
CA LEU A 262 -0.31 -6.64 20.21
C LEU A 262 -0.06 -5.21 20.69
N LYS A 263 0.46 -5.03 21.92
CA LYS A 263 0.88 -3.71 22.41
C LYS A 263 2.12 -3.26 21.63
N VAL A 264 2.06 -2.07 21.05
CA VAL A 264 3.20 -1.37 20.42
C VAL A 264 3.64 -0.27 21.38
N ARG A 265 4.88 -0.31 21.80
CA ARG A 265 5.45 0.70 22.69
C ARG A 265 6.12 1.79 21.87
N LYS A 266 6.04 3.03 22.35
CA LYS A 266 6.89 4.10 21.83
C LYS A 266 8.36 3.74 22.08
N ASP A 267 9.18 3.87 21.05
CA ASP A 267 10.62 3.69 21.17
C ASP A 267 11.26 5.01 21.59
N PRO A 268 11.93 5.09 22.75
CA PRO A 268 12.63 6.31 23.18
C PRO A 268 13.75 6.73 22.21
N ASN A 269 14.28 5.81 21.40
CA ASN A 269 15.29 6.06 20.38
C ASN A 269 14.68 6.25 18.96
N CYS A 270 13.35 6.34 18.83
CA CYS A 270 12.71 6.52 17.53
C CYS A 270 13.28 7.76 16.82
N ALA A 271 13.67 7.57 15.57
CA ALA A 271 14.26 8.63 14.76
C ALA A 271 13.34 9.85 14.56
N LEU A 272 12.00 9.68 14.67
CA LEU A 272 11.02 10.74 14.49
C LEU A 272 10.45 11.25 15.83
N CYS A 273 9.87 10.38 16.66
CA CYS A 273 9.11 10.77 17.85
C CYS A 273 9.81 10.44 19.16
N GLY A 274 11.07 9.98 19.12
CA GLY A 274 11.88 9.65 20.30
C GLY A 274 12.37 10.87 21.07
N GLU A 275 13.20 10.63 22.10
CA GLU A 275 13.76 11.70 22.94
C GLU A 275 14.78 12.57 22.20
N ASN A 276 15.52 11.99 21.24
CA ASN A 276 16.53 12.68 20.44
C ASN A 276 16.29 12.41 18.95
N PRO A 277 15.25 13.00 18.34
CA PRO A 277 14.86 12.70 16.97
C PRO A 277 15.94 13.17 15.98
N THR A 278 16.22 12.34 14.99
CA THR A 278 17.13 12.63 13.85
C THR A 278 16.38 13.03 12.59
N VAL A 279 15.10 12.66 12.48
CA VAL A 279 14.21 13.08 11.40
C VAL A 279 13.42 14.29 11.91
N THR A 280 13.88 15.49 11.53
CA THR A 280 13.29 16.78 11.93
C THR A 280 12.56 17.50 10.79
N GLU A 281 12.67 16.99 9.58
CA GLU A 281 12.03 17.45 8.36
C GLU A 281 11.75 16.26 7.44
N LEU A 282 11.01 16.47 6.35
CA LEU A 282 10.77 15.43 5.35
C LEU A 282 12.09 15.03 4.68
N ILE A 283 12.29 13.73 4.49
CA ILE A 283 13.50 13.15 3.90
C ILE A 283 13.24 12.67 2.47
N ASP A 284 14.26 12.19 1.76
CA ASP A 284 14.08 11.46 0.49
C ASP A 284 13.61 10.03 0.77
N TYR A 285 12.30 9.80 0.70
CA TYR A 285 11.68 8.50 1.00
C TYR A 285 11.93 7.44 -0.07
N GLU A 286 12.14 7.84 -1.32
CA GLU A 286 12.45 6.89 -2.40
C GLU A 286 13.86 6.30 -2.19
N THR A 287 14.82 7.13 -1.88
CA THR A 287 16.17 6.67 -1.50
C THR A 287 16.15 5.90 -0.18
N PHE A 288 15.42 6.37 0.84
CA PHE A 288 15.34 5.71 2.14
C PHE A 288 14.73 4.31 2.06
N CYS A 289 13.71 4.11 1.23
CA CYS A 289 13.07 2.80 1.04
C CYS A 289 13.73 1.94 -0.03
N GLY A 290 14.73 2.48 -0.73
CA GLY A 290 15.49 1.74 -1.73
C GLY A 290 14.62 1.20 -2.85
N ALA A 291 14.02 2.08 -3.65
CA ALA A 291 13.15 1.65 -4.77
C ALA A 291 13.88 0.69 -5.74
N VAL A 292 15.18 0.86 -5.93
CA VAL A 292 16.12 -0.09 -6.57
C VAL A 292 17.46 0.11 -5.86
N SER A 293 18.12 -0.95 -5.39
CA SER A 293 19.47 -0.81 -4.82
C SER A 293 20.40 -0.17 -5.84
N GLU A 294 21.33 0.67 -5.40
CA GLU A 294 22.34 1.28 -6.29
C GLU A 294 23.05 0.20 -7.12
N GLU A 295 23.39 -0.94 -6.51
CA GLU A 295 24.00 -2.09 -7.18
C GLU A 295 23.13 -2.67 -8.31
N ALA A 296 21.80 -2.77 -8.09
CA ALA A 296 20.88 -3.26 -9.13
C ALA A 296 20.70 -2.23 -10.25
N SER A 297 20.69 -0.92 -9.92
CA SER A 297 20.63 0.16 -10.90
C SER A 297 21.90 0.20 -11.76
N GLU A 298 23.07 0.10 -11.14
CA GLU A 298 24.36 0.03 -11.83
C GLU A 298 24.48 -1.24 -12.69
N ALA A 299 24.06 -2.40 -12.17
CA ALA A 299 24.08 -3.65 -12.92
C ALA A 299 23.14 -3.62 -14.14
N ALA A 300 22.01 -2.92 -14.04
CA ALA A 300 21.04 -2.74 -15.13
C ALA A 300 21.52 -1.70 -16.16
N ALA A 301 22.39 -0.76 -15.77
CA ALA A 301 22.90 0.27 -16.67
C ALA A 301 23.64 -0.37 -17.88
N GLY A 302 23.10 -0.17 -19.09
CA GLY A 302 23.63 -0.76 -20.32
C GLY A 302 23.39 -2.26 -20.53
N ALA A 303 22.71 -2.93 -19.56
CA ALA A 303 22.39 -4.37 -19.63
C ALA A 303 20.87 -4.63 -19.74
N THR A 304 20.09 -3.61 -20.02
CA THR A 304 18.64 -3.70 -20.24
C THR A 304 18.33 -3.78 -21.72
N ILE A 305 17.51 -4.77 -22.11
CA ILE A 305 16.97 -4.88 -23.46
C ILE A 305 15.45 -4.72 -23.45
N THR A 306 14.88 -4.28 -24.57
CA THR A 306 13.43 -4.20 -24.78
C THR A 306 12.84 -5.56 -25.15
N VAL A 307 11.53 -5.72 -24.99
CA VAL A 307 10.81 -6.94 -25.45
C VAL A 307 10.91 -7.14 -26.96
N THR A 308 11.02 -6.06 -27.75
CA THR A 308 11.26 -6.13 -29.19
C THR A 308 12.64 -6.71 -29.50
N GLN A 309 13.69 -6.27 -28.78
CA GLN A 309 15.03 -6.82 -28.91
C GLN A 309 15.07 -8.30 -28.49
N LEU A 310 14.37 -8.66 -27.38
CA LEU A 310 14.23 -10.04 -26.98
C LEU A 310 13.54 -10.90 -28.05
N SER A 311 12.49 -10.38 -28.69
CA SER A 311 11.81 -11.08 -29.80
C SER A 311 12.73 -11.39 -30.96
N HIS A 312 13.68 -10.49 -31.28
CA HIS A 312 14.72 -10.74 -32.28
C HIS A 312 15.72 -11.81 -31.81
N LEU A 313 16.20 -11.71 -30.57
CA LEU A 313 17.09 -12.73 -29.98
C LEU A 313 16.47 -14.13 -29.98
N LEU A 314 15.18 -14.24 -29.67
CA LEU A 314 14.48 -15.53 -29.70
C LEU A 314 14.43 -16.14 -31.11
N LYS A 315 14.21 -15.31 -32.16
CA LYS A 315 14.27 -15.75 -33.57
C LYS A 315 15.68 -16.20 -33.97
N GLU A 316 16.70 -15.47 -33.57
CA GLU A 316 18.10 -15.86 -33.80
C GLU A 316 18.46 -17.17 -33.09
N ARG A 317 17.95 -17.38 -31.88
CA ARG A 317 18.11 -18.66 -31.14
C ARG A 317 17.42 -19.80 -31.88
N ASP A 318 16.19 -19.59 -32.32
CA ASP A 318 15.40 -20.62 -33.02
C ASP A 318 16.00 -21.00 -34.38
N ASN A 319 16.73 -20.06 -35.01
CA ASN A 319 17.49 -20.32 -36.24
C ASN A 319 18.88 -20.95 -35.98
N GLY A 320 19.31 -21.04 -34.71
CA GLY A 320 20.64 -21.55 -34.34
C GLY A 320 21.79 -20.55 -34.45
N ASP A 321 21.48 -19.26 -34.65
CA ASP A 321 22.48 -18.20 -34.80
C ASP A 321 23.01 -17.69 -33.46
N LYS A 322 22.23 -17.87 -32.38
CA LYS A 322 22.59 -17.51 -31.00
C LYS A 322 22.21 -18.59 -30.00
N ASP A 323 22.99 -18.70 -28.92
CA ASP A 323 22.68 -19.55 -27.78
C ASP A 323 22.62 -18.72 -26.50
N PHE A 324 21.45 -18.71 -25.85
CA PHE A 324 21.24 -18.07 -24.55
C PHE A 324 20.17 -18.83 -23.76
N VAL A 325 20.20 -18.66 -22.45
CA VAL A 325 19.10 -19.12 -21.57
C VAL A 325 18.23 -17.92 -21.18
N LEU A 326 16.91 -18.06 -21.40
CA LEU A 326 15.93 -17.09 -20.95
C LEU A 326 15.32 -17.55 -19.63
N ILE A 327 15.44 -16.76 -18.59
CA ILE A 327 15.03 -17.10 -17.22
C ILE A 327 13.94 -16.17 -16.75
N ASP A 328 12.83 -16.76 -16.32
CA ASP A 328 11.77 -16.07 -15.59
C ASP A 328 12.09 -16.11 -14.11
N VAL A 329 12.23 -14.94 -13.47
CA VAL A 329 12.53 -14.85 -12.05
C VAL A 329 11.28 -14.64 -11.19
N ARG A 330 10.08 -14.83 -11.76
CA ARG A 330 8.81 -14.73 -11.05
C ARG A 330 8.51 -15.98 -10.25
N GLU A 331 7.36 -15.97 -9.56
CA GLU A 331 6.88 -17.11 -8.81
C GLU A 331 6.17 -18.14 -9.71
N PRO A 332 6.09 -19.42 -9.30
CA PRO A 332 5.47 -20.49 -10.09
C PRO A 332 4.05 -20.20 -10.56
N ASN A 333 3.22 -19.63 -9.68
CA ASN A 333 1.83 -19.26 -9.99
C ASN A 333 1.74 -18.13 -11.04
N GLU A 334 2.70 -17.20 -11.08
CA GLU A 334 2.77 -16.19 -12.13
C GLU A 334 3.17 -16.80 -13.49
N TYR A 335 4.07 -17.77 -13.48
CA TYR A 335 4.53 -18.49 -14.67
C TYR A 335 3.43 -19.36 -15.30
N GLU A 336 2.46 -19.82 -14.49
CA GLU A 336 1.28 -20.56 -14.95
C GLU A 336 0.29 -19.65 -15.69
N ILE A 337 0.19 -18.36 -15.31
CA ILE A 337 -0.73 -17.39 -15.95
C ILE A 337 -0.28 -17.09 -17.38
N ASN A 338 0.96 -16.69 -17.55
CA ASN A 338 1.60 -16.40 -18.84
C ASN A 338 3.11 -16.57 -18.75
N LYS A 339 3.80 -16.63 -19.87
CA LYS A 339 5.27 -16.72 -19.92
C LYS A 339 5.80 -16.36 -21.30
N ILE A 340 7.03 -15.88 -21.36
CA ILE A 340 7.74 -15.72 -22.64
C ILE A 340 8.17 -17.12 -23.13
N PRO A 341 7.85 -17.50 -24.38
CA PRO A 341 8.17 -18.83 -24.91
C PRO A 341 9.64 -19.22 -24.79
N GLY A 342 9.88 -20.46 -24.36
CA GLY A 342 11.24 -20.99 -24.21
C GLY A 342 12.01 -20.49 -22.97
N SER A 343 11.31 -19.86 -22.02
CA SER A 343 11.88 -19.50 -20.73
C SER A 343 11.91 -20.67 -19.74
N VAL A 344 12.83 -20.59 -18.80
CA VAL A 344 12.97 -21.50 -17.65
C VAL A 344 12.67 -20.72 -16.39
N LEU A 345 11.83 -21.27 -15.51
CA LEU A 345 11.50 -20.63 -14.24
C LEU A 345 12.59 -20.91 -13.19
N ILE A 346 13.15 -19.84 -12.63
CA ILE A 346 14.01 -19.87 -11.45
C ILE A 346 13.58 -18.66 -10.59
N PRO A 347 12.76 -18.87 -9.55
CA PRO A 347 12.24 -17.76 -8.72
C PRO A 347 13.34 -16.89 -8.12
N LYS A 348 13.09 -15.58 -7.99
CA LYS A 348 14.05 -14.61 -7.45
C LYS A 348 14.63 -15.02 -6.11
N GLY A 349 13.83 -15.63 -5.24
CA GLY A 349 14.29 -16.15 -3.94
C GLY A 349 15.47 -17.11 -4.03
N GLU A 350 15.57 -17.90 -5.12
CA GLU A 350 16.70 -18.81 -5.32
C GLU A 350 18.00 -18.05 -5.65
N PHE A 351 17.92 -16.87 -6.28
CA PHE A 351 19.10 -16.03 -6.52
C PHE A 351 19.63 -15.43 -5.22
N LEU A 352 18.75 -14.98 -4.33
CA LEU A 352 19.15 -14.40 -3.04
C LEU A 352 19.81 -15.43 -2.11
N THR A 353 19.46 -16.71 -2.23
CA THR A 353 20.05 -17.80 -1.46
C THR A 353 21.26 -18.45 -2.16
N GLY A 354 21.56 -18.04 -3.39
CA GLY A 354 22.64 -18.60 -4.21
C GLY A 354 22.32 -19.93 -4.93
N HIS A 355 21.21 -20.59 -4.62
CA HIS A 355 20.81 -21.87 -5.26
C HIS A 355 20.55 -21.73 -6.77
N ALA A 356 20.09 -20.56 -7.22
CA ALA A 356 19.87 -20.31 -8.65
C ALA A 356 21.15 -20.49 -9.49
N LEU A 357 22.32 -20.15 -8.94
CA LEU A 357 23.60 -20.22 -9.66
C LEU A 357 23.96 -21.63 -10.10
N GLU A 358 23.54 -22.64 -9.33
CA GLU A 358 23.76 -24.06 -9.67
C GLU A 358 22.92 -24.51 -10.89
N ARG A 359 21.85 -23.78 -11.19
CA ARG A 359 20.92 -24.06 -12.31
C ARG A 359 21.23 -23.26 -13.57
N LEU A 360 22.16 -22.29 -13.48
CA LEU A 360 22.63 -21.52 -14.62
C LEU A 360 23.66 -22.31 -15.43
N PRO A 361 23.81 -22.02 -16.74
CA PRO A 361 24.94 -22.51 -17.53
C PRO A 361 26.23 -22.06 -16.86
N GLY A 362 27.27 -22.87 -16.90
CA GLY A 362 28.58 -22.46 -16.35
C GLY A 362 29.08 -21.16 -16.96
N VAL A 363 29.73 -20.31 -16.16
CA VAL A 363 30.25 -18.99 -16.60
C VAL A 363 31.08 -19.08 -17.88
N ASP A 364 31.88 -20.13 -17.99
CA ASP A 364 32.78 -20.39 -19.13
C ASP A 364 32.07 -21.07 -20.31
N SER A 365 30.77 -21.33 -20.24
CA SER A 365 30.02 -22.01 -21.32
C SER A 365 29.85 -21.17 -22.58
N GLY A 366 30.06 -19.83 -22.48
CA GLY A 366 29.76 -18.87 -23.56
C GLY A 366 28.26 -18.66 -23.80
N ARG A 367 27.39 -19.22 -22.96
CA ARG A 367 25.95 -19.13 -23.07
C ARG A 367 25.42 -17.95 -22.26
N GLN A 368 24.91 -16.92 -22.95
CA GLN A 368 24.41 -15.70 -22.30
C GLN A 368 23.18 -15.99 -21.42
N VAL A 369 23.10 -15.30 -20.27
CA VAL A 369 21.96 -15.34 -19.37
C VAL A 369 21.08 -14.11 -19.60
N VAL A 370 19.80 -14.33 -19.92
CA VAL A 370 18.79 -13.29 -20.11
C VAL A 370 17.71 -13.47 -19.07
N LEU A 371 17.49 -12.46 -18.24
CA LEU A 371 16.54 -12.50 -17.12
C LEU A 371 15.30 -11.65 -17.43
N TYR A 372 14.13 -12.09 -17.01
CA TYR A 372 12.94 -11.24 -17.02
C TYR A 372 12.04 -11.51 -15.81
N CYS A 373 11.18 -10.56 -15.48
CA CYS A 373 10.11 -10.70 -14.51
C CYS A 373 8.80 -10.10 -15.03
N LYS A 374 7.91 -9.61 -14.18
CA LYS A 374 6.66 -8.96 -14.60
C LYS A 374 6.94 -7.63 -15.31
N THR A 375 7.71 -6.71 -14.69
CA THR A 375 7.92 -5.32 -15.15
C THR A 375 9.38 -4.94 -15.37
N GLY A 376 10.34 -5.77 -14.93
CA GLY A 376 11.79 -5.51 -15.03
C GLY A 376 12.49 -5.30 -13.69
N VAL A 377 11.80 -4.95 -12.61
CA VAL A 377 12.40 -4.63 -11.29
C VAL A 377 13.08 -5.86 -10.68
N ARG A 378 12.36 -6.95 -10.44
CA ARG A 378 12.92 -8.20 -9.86
C ARG A 378 14.04 -8.80 -10.70
N SER A 379 13.97 -8.65 -12.03
CA SER A 379 15.02 -9.15 -12.92
C SER A 379 16.26 -8.28 -12.91
N ALA A 380 16.18 -6.97 -12.63
CA ALA A 380 17.34 -6.12 -12.41
C ALA A 380 18.08 -6.50 -11.12
N GLU A 381 17.37 -6.80 -10.04
CA GLU A 381 17.97 -7.29 -8.80
C GLU A 381 18.66 -8.66 -8.96
N ALA A 382 17.97 -9.60 -9.64
CA ALA A 382 18.57 -10.89 -9.96
C ALA A 382 19.80 -10.74 -10.87
N LEU A 383 19.80 -9.76 -11.79
CA LEU A 383 20.94 -9.46 -12.66
C LEU A 383 22.16 -9.02 -11.87
N ALA A 384 22.01 -8.23 -10.81
CA ALA A 384 23.13 -7.82 -9.95
C ALA A 384 23.80 -9.05 -9.32
N VAL A 385 23.01 -10.00 -8.79
CA VAL A 385 23.53 -11.26 -8.23
C VAL A 385 24.27 -12.08 -9.29
N VAL A 386 23.69 -12.22 -10.48
CA VAL A 386 24.27 -13.00 -11.58
C VAL A 386 25.58 -12.39 -12.07
N LYS A 387 25.62 -11.07 -12.24
CA LYS A 387 26.88 -10.36 -12.61
C LYS A 387 27.93 -10.47 -11.53
N GLY A 388 27.56 -10.33 -10.25
CA GLY A 388 28.46 -10.56 -9.11
C GLY A 388 29.05 -11.97 -9.06
N ALA A 389 28.34 -12.96 -9.60
CA ALA A 389 28.81 -14.35 -9.75
C ALA A 389 29.67 -14.59 -11.00
N GLY A 390 29.98 -13.56 -11.78
CA GLY A 390 30.93 -13.63 -12.91
C GLY A 390 30.29 -13.69 -14.30
N TYR A 391 28.97 -13.63 -14.44
CA TYR A 391 28.27 -13.59 -15.74
C TYR A 391 28.24 -12.15 -16.27
N ALA A 392 29.37 -11.62 -16.72
CA ALA A 392 29.54 -10.22 -17.09
C ALA A 392 28.64 -9.75 -18.25
N ASP A 393 28.28 -10.66 -19.16
CA ASP A 393 27.43 -10.43 -20.34
C ASP A 393 25.94 -10.68 -20.09
N ALA A 394 25.56 -10.99 -18.84
CA ALA A 394 24.16 -11.16 -18.48
C ALA A 394 23.36 -9.87 -18.67
N ILE A 395 22.13 -10.02 -19.15
CA ILE A 395 21.19 -8.91 -19.42
C ILE A 395 19.80 -9.20 -18.86
N HIS A 396 18.98 -8.16 -18.73
CA HIS A 396 17.59 -8.36 -18.37
C HIS A 396 16.64 -7.59 -19.30
N VAL A 397 15.35 -7.97 -19.26
CA VAL A 397 14.31 -7.42 -20.12
C VAL A 397 13.55 -6.33 -19.38
N GLY A 398 13.71 -5.09 -19.80
CA GLY A 398 12.90 -3.96 -19.34
C GLY A 398 11.44 -4.10 -19.76
N GLY A 399 10.52 -3.77 -18.86
CA GLY A 399 9.08 -3.97 -19.06
C GLY A 399 8.60 -5.42 -18.89
N GLY A 400 9.49 -6.41 -18.89
CA GLY A 400 9.22 -7.81 -18.56
C GLY A 400 8.09 -8.46 -19.40
N VAL A 401 7.39 -9.45 -18.80
CA VAL A 401 6.30 -10.15 -19.47
C VAL A 401 5.08 -9.25 -19.72
N ALA A 402 4.87 -8.20 -18.92
CA ALA A 402 3.79 -7.23 -19.16
C ALA A 402 3.97 -6.51 -20.49
N ALA A 403 5.17 -5.99 -20.77
CA ALA A 403 5.48 -5.39 -22.07
C ALA A 403 5.45 -6.43 -23.20
N TRP A 404 5.87 -7.67 -22.94
CA TRP A 404 5.81 -8.76 -23.90
C TRP A 404 4.37 -9.03 -24.37
N VAL A 405 3.45 -9.20 -23.41
CA VAL A 405 2.02 -9.41 -23.71
C VAL A 405 1.46 -8.23 -24.50
N ASN A 406 1.72 -7.01 -24.07
CA ASN A 406 1.16 -5.82 -24.72
C ASN A 406 1.69 -5.57 -26.12
N GLN A 407 2.96 -5.89 -26.41
CA GLN A 407 3.63 -5.47 -27.65
C GLN A 407 3.92 -6.61 -28.64
N ILE A 408 4.10 -7.83 -28.14
CA ILE A 408 4.58 -8.97 -28.94
C ILE A 408 3.54 -10.08 -29.06
N ASP A 409 2.92 -10.48 -27.93
CA ASP A 409 1.97 -11.59 -27.92
C ASP A 409 0.69 -11.26 -27.11
N PRO A 410 -0.20 -10.43 -27.68
CA PRO A 410 -1.44 -10.06 -27.00
C PRO A 410 -2.45 -11.21 -26.86
N SER A 411 -2.14 -12.42 -27.31
CA SER A 411 -2.99 -13.60 -27.11
C SER A 411 -2.86 -14.18 -25.68
N GLN A 412 -1.80 -13.83 -24.96
CA GLN A 412 -1.63 -14.25 -23.57
C GLN A 412 -2.38 -13.30 -22.62
N PRO A 413 -2.89 -13.82 -21.49
CA PRO A 413 -3.56 -12.97 -20.50
C PRO A 413 -2.58 -11.99 -19.87
N ALA A 414 -2.99 -10.72 -19.75
CA ALA A 414 -2.34 -9.73 -18.90
C ALA A 414 -2.81 -9.90 -17.44
N TYR A 415 -1.93 -9.63 -16.44
CA TYR A 415 -2.30 -9.71 -15.03
C TYR A 415 -1.56 -8.67 -14.20
#